data_611d8fd12d0d402f81fbe643fd4503fc
#
_entry.id   611d8fd12d0d402f81fbe643fd4503fc
#
_cell.length_a   1.000
_cell.length_b   1.000
_cell.length_c   1.000
_cell.angle_alpha   90.00
_cell.angle_beta   90.00
_cell.angle_gamma   90.00
#
_symmetry.space_group_name_H-M   'P 1'
#
loop_
_entity.id
_entity.type
_entity.pdbx_description
1 polymer ?
#
loop_
_entity_poly.entity_id
_entity_poly.type
_entity_poly.pdbx_seq_one_letter_code
_entity_poly.pdbx_strand_id
1 'polypeptide(L)'
;MTPTGSAAERPIRDENGLSVDRVDGTRCALVCAMLDAASRSLAPLLALVALCAIAPACASASADDGSVGVDDYKSKKGKLQLVVTVDWEGRELRDDNLRAMEDLRTKFPQVKIVQFLNAAYFVKRGAVAADVATQMQRALRPGDEKGLHIHGWKRLFEASGVTFRASPTFWGTSLDAHGQECSDDCGHEVPISLYTAGELRKVVKLSLDTLEANGFGRAKSFRTGGWIAKPSVREAIAAEGIRYEHSAVPTVFLQEKLGTVPLYGWLSELWQGTTNVSQPYALTTATTSLTEVPDNGALADYVSTEQMVDTFEANKAAFLKDRKKNVVVSIGFHQETAATYLPQLEAALTRIYAETKAENIPFENVTSEALTAGAAVTSP
;
A
#
# COMPACT_ATOMS: atom_id res chain seq x y z
N MET A 1 68.82 -7.97 -0.57
CA MET A 1 68.93 -7.60 -2.02
C MET A 1 67.56 -7.74 -2.61
N THR A 2 66.86 -6.64 -2.80
CA THR A 2 65.64 -6.46 -3.56
C THR A 2 65.97 -6.45 -5.06
N PRO A 3 65.09 -6.81 -5.95
CA PRO A 3 64.45 -5.73 -6.70
C PRO A 3 62.92 -5.81 -6.84
N THR A 4 62.39 -4.62 -6.80
CA THR A 4 61.06 -4.15 -7.15
C THR A 4 60.75 -4.43 -8.62
N GLY A 5 59.52 -4.96 -8.89
CA GLY A 5 58.93 -5.09 -10.21
C GLY A 5 57.58 -4.42 -10.24
N SER A 6 57.50 -3.29 -10.93
CA SER A 6 56.29 -2.52 -11.25
C SER A 6 55.39 -3.34 -12.19
N ALA A 7 54.14 -3.56 -11.80
CA ALA A 7 53.11 -4.12 -12.70
C ALA A 7 52.37 -2.96 -13.37
N ALA A 8 52.48 -2.92 -14.70
CA ALA A 8 51.74 -2.01 -15.55
C ALA A 8 50.31 -2.46 -15.69
N GLU A 9 49.35 -1.60 -15.48
CA GLU A 9 47.95 -1.79 -15.73
C GLU A 9 47.69 -1.98 -17.23
N ARG A 10 46.95 -3.04 -17.59
CA ARG A 10 46.44 -3.26 -18.95
C ARG A 10 45.06 -2.62 -19.06
N PRO A 11 44.73 -1.97 -20.20
CA PRO A 11 43.39 -1.47 -20.45
C PRO A 11 42.42 -2.61 -20.73
N ILE A 12 41.24 -2.51 -20.13
CA ILE A 12 40.09 -3.39 -20.37
C ILE A 12 39.53 -3.07 -21.76
N ARG A 13 39.47 -4.04 -22.64
CA ARG A 13 38.78 -3.95 -23.94
C ARG A 13 37.44 -4.68 -23.84
N ASP A 14 36.41 -4.10 -24.46
CA ASP A 14 35.15 -4.78 -24.66
C ASP A 14 35.23 -5.77 -25.84
N GLU A 15 34.25 -6.65 -25.94
CA GLU A 15 34.23 -7.75 -26.92
C GLU A 15 34.09 -7.28 -28.38
N ASN A 16 33.98 -5.99 -28.65
CA ASN A 16 33.81 -5.43 -29.99
C ASN A 16 34.91 -4.49 -30.48
N GLY A 17 35.97 -4.31 -29.68
CA GLY A 17 37.23 -3.73 -30.16
C GLY A 17 37.24 -2.23 -30.48
N LEU A 18 36.25 -1.44 -30.01
CA LEU A 18 36.20 -0.01 -30.24
C LEU A 18 36.66 0.79 -28.98
N SER A 19 37.60 1.72 -29.20
CA SER A 19 38.07 2.65 -28.18
C SER A 19 37.07 3.77 -27.95
N VAL A 20 36.71 3.99 -26.69
CA VAL A 20 35.85 5.12 -26.31
C VAL A 20 36.71 6.25 -25.80
N ASP A 21 36.80 7.35 -26.60
CA ASP A 21 37.41 8.59 -26.20
C ASP A 21 36.47 9.37 -25.25
N ARG A 22 37.03 9.86 -24.14
CA ARG A 22 36.37 10.80 -23.25
C ARG A 22 36.05 12.08 -23.98
N VAL A 23 34.78 12.46 -24.01
CA VAL A 23 34.34 13.80 -24.41
C VAL A 23 34.03 14.62 -23.15
N ASP A 24 34.79 15.68 -23.01
CA ASP A 24 34.72 16.71 -21.98
C ASP A 24 33.43 17.52 -22.10
N GLY A 25 32.83 17.83 -20.96
CA GLY A 25 31.63 18.67 -20.90
C GLY A 25 31.95 20.14 -21.10
N THR A 26 31.30 20.76 -22.05
CA THR A 26 30.87 22.17 -21.97
C THR A 26 30.11 22.58 -23.26
N ARG A 27 29.09 23.42 -23.06
CA ARG A 27 28.25 24.14 -24.03
C ARG A 27 27.01 23.37 -24.51
N CYS A 28 25.83 23.95 -24.59
CA CYS A 28 25.45 25.36 -24.68
C CYS A 28 23.95 25.50 -24.47
N ALA A 29 23.58 26.58 -23.95
CA ALA A 29 22.25 27.17 -23.99
C ALA A 29 21.85 27.61 -25.41
N LEU A 30 20.58 27.93 -25.55
CA LEU A 30 19.88 28.57 -26.69
C LEU A 30 19.30 27.62 -27.76
N VAL A 31 17.98 27.44 -27.75
CA VAL A 31 17.08 28.00 -28.75
C VAL A 31 15.68 28.11 -28.13
N CYS A 32 15.34 29.31 -27.74
CA CYS A 32 13.97 29.80 -27.58
C CYS A 32 13.62 30.53 -28.86
N ALA A 33 12.42 30.39 -29.35
CA ALA A 33 11.65 31.32 -30.14
C ALA A 33 11.04 30.74 -31.43
N MET A 34 9.82 31.17 -31.59
CA MET A 34 9.00 31.31 -32.81
C MET A 34 8.16 30.10 -33.22
N LEU A 35 6.85 30.18 -32.88
CA LEU A 35 5.85 30.45 -33.94
C LEU A 35 4.52 30.85 -33.27
N ASP A 36 4.30 32.17 -33.39
CA ASP A 36 3.00 32.81 -33.23
C ASP A 36 2.37 32.89 -34.63
N ALA A 37 1.06 32.88 -34.68
CA ALA A 37 0.21 33.52 -35.69
C ALA A 37 -0.83 32.66 -36.42
N ALA A 38 -2.00 33.22 -36.35
CA ALA A 38 -3.12 33.20 -37.31
C ALA A 38 -4.09 31.99 -37.14
N SER A 39 -5.39 32.20 -36.99
CA SER A 39 -6.23 33.20 -37.61
C SER A 39 -7.63 33.27 -36.97
N ARG A 40 -8.13 34.46 -37.06
CA ARG A 40 -9.50 34.94 -36.81
C ARG A 40 -10.53 34.32 -37.75
N SER A 41 -11.77 34.15 -37.27
CA SER A 41 -12.98 34.72 -37.87
C SER A 41 -14.26 34.29 -37.17
N LEU A 42 -14.97 35.26 -36.64
CA LEU A 42 -16.31 35.75 -37.00
C LEU A 42 -17.52 34.99 -36.42
N ALA A 43 -18.17 35.76 -35.56
CA ALA A 43 -19.56 35.63 -35.13
C ALA A 43 -20.54 35.99 -36.31
N PRO A 44 -21.89 36.03 -36.20
CA PRO A 44 -22.68 36.49 -35.04
C PRO A 44 -24.11 35.88 -34.85
N LEU A 45 -24.76 36.34 -33.76
CA LEU A 45 -26.20 36.61 -33.51
C LEU A 45 -27.22 35.48 -33.53
N LEU A 46 -27.92 35.32 -32.42
CA LEU A 46 -29.34 35.74 -32.33
C LEU A 46 -29.80 35.74 -30.85
N ALA A 47 -30.28 36.90 -30.43
CA ALA A 47 -30.95 37.18 -29.17
C ALA A 47 -32.40 36.70 -29.24
N LEU A 48 -32.93 36.14 -28.15
CA LEU A 48 -34.37 36.14 -27.91
C LEU A 48 -34.64 36.51 -26.44
N VAL A 49 -35.20 37.71 -26.30
CA VAL A 49 -35.69 38.27 -25.04
C VAL A 49 -37.07 37.70 -24.76
N ALA A 50 -37.28 37.08 -23.60
CA ALA A 50 -38.60 36.82 -23.05
C ALA A 50 -38.75 37.54 -21.70
N LEU A 51 -39.47 38.66 -21.74
CA LEU A 51 -39.94 39.38 -20.55
C LEU A 51 -41.10 38.60 -19.94
N CYS A 52 -40.99 38.18 -18.69
CA CYS A 52 -42.15 37.83 -17.86
C CYS A 52 -42.20 38.76 -16.64
N ALA A 53 -43.23 39.55 -16.63
CA ALA A 53 -43.61 40.44 -15.54
C ALA A 53 -44.10 39.60 -14.35
N ILE A 54 -43.57 39.85 -13.16
CA ILE A 54 -44.11 39.27 -11.88
C ILE A 54 -44.52 40.45 -11.02
N ALA A 55 -45.81 40.49 -10.74
CA ALA A 55 -46.42 41.42 -9.79
C ALA A 55 -46.05 41.05 -8.32
N PRO A 56 -45.87 42.03 -7.42
CA PRO A 56 -45.62 41.75 -6.02
C PRO A 56 -46.92 41.46 -5.29
N ALA A 57 -47.08 40.27 -4.74
CA ALA A 57 -48.06 39.98 -3.70
C ALA A 57 -47.48 40.30 -2.34
N CYS A 58 -47.94 41.36 -1.70
CA CYS A 58 -47.69 41.61 -0.29
C CYS A 58 -48.40 40.58 0.55
N ALA A 59 -47.67 39.67 1.14
CA ALA A 59 -48.14 38.85 2.27
C ALA A 59 -47.42 39.33 3.51
N SER A 60 -48.19 39.89 4.45
CA SER A 60 -47.77 40.22 5.80
C SER A 60 -47.39 38.92 6.54
N ALA A 61 -46.12 38.68 6.72
CA ALA A 61 -45.62 37.62 7.61
C ALA A 61 -45.45 38.22 9.00
N SER A 62 -46.17 37.65 9.96
CA SER A 62 -45.95 37.81 11.40
C SER A 62 -44.51 37.52 11.75
N ALA A 63 -43.87 38.38 12.52
CA ALA A 63 -42.56 38.14 13.11
C ALA A 63 -42.71 36.97 14.11
N ASP A 64 -42.32 35.79 13.65
CA ASP A 64 -42.01 34.68 14.54
C ASP A 64 -40.54 34.87 14.93
N ASP A 65 -40.33 35.18 16.20
CA ASP A 65 -39.03 35.29 16.84
C ASP A 65 -38.43 33.89 16.97
N GLY A 66 -38.10 33.32 15.81
CA GLY A 66 -37.31 32.13 15.69
C GLY A 66 -35.85 32.51 16.01
N SER A 67 -35.47 32.46 17.28
CA SER A 67 -34.07 32.31 17.66
C SER A 67 -33.52 31.13 16.90
N VAL A 68 -32.87 31.40 15.75
CA VAL A 68 -32.05 30.43 15.06
C VAL A 68 -30.98 30.08 16.06
N GLY A 69 -31.13 28.91 16.66
CA GLY A 69 -30.18 28.33 17.56
C GLY A 69 -28.84 28.29 16.82
N VAL A 70 -27.89 29.07 17.35
CA VAL A 70 -26.48 29.02 16.96
C VAL A 70 -25.93 27.73 17.58
N ASP A 71 -26.58 26.60 17.25
CA ASP A 71 -26.18 25.28 17.73
C ASP A 71 -25.62 24.45 16.59
N ASP A 72 -24.37 24.09 16.85
CA ASP A 72 -23.64 23.00 16.21
C ASP A 72 -22.98 23.21 14.84
N TYR A 73 -22.30 24.33 14.62
CA TYR A 73 -21.03 24.27 13.95
C TYR A 73 -19.92 23.86 14.94
N LYS A 74 -20.07 22.75 15.63
CA LYS A 74 -18.94 22.04 16.24
C LYS A 74 -18.09 21.55 15.08
N SER A 75 -17.07 22.33 14.71
CA SER A 75 -16.13 21.97 13.67
C SER A 75 -15.65 20.55 13.99
N LYS A 76 -15.93 19.62 13.11
CA LYS A 76 -15.54 18.22 13.26
C LYS A 76 -14.03 18.20 13.46
N LYS A 77 -13.57 17.90 14.67
CA LYS A 77 -12.14 17.82 14.99
C LYS A 77 -11.62 16.55 14.31
N GLY A 78 -10.55 16.67 13.54
CA GLY A 78 -9.83 15.54 12.98
C GLY A 78 -9.14 14.74 14.07
N LYS A 79 -8.61 13.59 13.67
CA LYS A 79 -7.83 12.68 14.51
C LYS A 79 -6.57 12.22 13.80
N LEU A 80 -5.53 11.95 14.57
CA LEU A 80 -4.40 11.16 14.10
C LEU A 80 -4.78 9.68 14.21
N GLN A 81 -4.80 8.99 13.08
CA GLN A 81 -5.27 7.60 12.96
C GLN A 81 -4.08 6.67 12.68
N LEU A 82 -3.94 5.63 13.50
CA LEU A 82 -2.91 4.61 13.32
C LEU A 82 -3.56 3.35 12.75
N VAL A 83 -3.05 2.87 11.62
CA VAL A 83 -3.35 1.56 11.04
C VAL A 83 -2.16 0.65 11.32
N VAL A 84 -2.38 -0.47 11.99
CA VAL A 84 -1.37 -1.51 12.17
C VAL A 84 -1.73 -2.66 11.25
N THR A 85 -0.77 -3.11 10.44
CA THR A 85 -1.01 -4.16 9.44
C THR A 85 -0.11 -5.37 9.66
N VAL A 86 -0.55 -6.54 9.19
CA VAL A 86 0.31 -7.73 9.10
C VAL A 86 0.04 -8.47 7.80
N ASP A 87 1.11 -8.83 7.11
CA ASP A 87 1.07 -9.61 5.90
C ASP A 87 1.33 -11.09 6.25
N TRP A 88 0.42 -11.95 5.81
CA TRP A 88 0.52 -13.40 5.91
C TRP A 88 0.99 -13.94 4.57
N GLU A 89 2.25 -14.30 4.50
CA GLU A 89 2.94 -14.59 3.24
C GLU A 89 2.46 -15.88 2.54
N GLY A 90 1.80 -16.77 3.27
CA GLY A 90 1.35 -18.04 2.70
C GLY A 90 2.42 -19.13 2.68
N ARG A 91 3.58 -18.91 3.32
CA ARG A 91 4.68 -19.88 3.31
C ARG A 91 4.49 -20.93 4.39
N GLU A 92 4.56 -20.56 5.66
CA GLU A 92 4.44 -21.46 6.81
C GLU A 92 3.85 -20.76 8.05
N LEU A 93 3.22 -21.55 8.91
CA LEU A 93 2.65 -21.07 10.17
C LEU A 93 3.54 -21.53 11.33
N ARG A 94 4.73 -20.94 11.46
CA ARG A 94 5.68 -21.28 12.50
C ARG A 94 5.17 -20.85 13.86
N ASP A 95 5.32 -21.74 14.85
CA ASP A 95 4.81 -21.53 16.19
C ASP A 95 5.50 -20.39 16.95
N ASP A 96 6.80 -20.15 16.70
CA ASP A 96 7.54 -19.03 17.27
C ASP A 96 6.98 -17.68 16.81
N ASN A 97 6.67 -17.55 15.51
CA ASN A 97 6.08 -16.34 14.95
C ASN A 97 4.65 -16.12 15.46
N LEU A 98 3.84 -17.18 15.51
CA LEU A 98 2.48 -17.09 16.06
C LEU A 98 2.49 -16.70 17.54
N ARG A 99 3.41 -17.24 18.34
CA ARG A 99 3.59 -16.83 19.75
C ARG A 99 3.99 -15.37 19.87
N ALA A 100 4.92 -14.89 19.05
CA ALA A 100 5.30 -13.47 19.06
C ALA A 100 4.10 -12.57 18.77
N MET A 101 3.21 -12.98 17.85
CA MET A 101 1.96 -12.25 17.59
C MET A 101 0.99 -12.33 18.78
N GLU A 102 0.84 -13.48 19.45
CA GLU A 102 0.03 -13.61 20.67
C GLU A 102 0.55 -12.71 21.81
N ASP A 103 1.87 -12.60 21.95
CA ASP A 103 2.53 -11.74 22.93
C ASP A 103 2.27 -10.25 22.63
N LEU A 104 2.36 -9.84 21.36
CA LEU A 104 1.98 -8.48 20.93
C LEU A 104 0.55 -8.16 21.34
N ARG A 105 -0.40 -9.10 21.12
CA ARG A 105 -1.82 -8.93 21.49
C ARG A 105 -2.02 -8.81 22.99
N THR A 106 -1.17 -9.44 23.78
CA THR A 106 -1.18 -9.32 25.25
C THR A 106 -0.61 -8.00 25.73
N LYS A 107 0.47 -7.51 25.11
CA LYS A 107 1.10 -6.23 25.46
C LYS A 107 0.25 -5.02 25.02
N PHE A 108 -0.43 -5.13 23.89
CA PHE A 108 -1.23 -4.08 23.29
C PHE A 108 -2.67 -4.54 22.99
N PRO A 109 -3.47 -4.86 24.04
CA PRO A 109 -4.81 -5.44 23.84
C PRO A 109 -5.79 -4.49 23.14
N GLN A 110 -5.51 -3.19 23.15
CA GLN A 110 -6.30 -2.15 22.47
C GLN A 110 -6.02 -2.04 20.97
N VAL A 111 -4.91 -2.60 20.48
CA VAL A 111 -4.50 -2.47 19.07
C VAL A 111 -5.35 -3.41 18.21
N LYS A 112 -6.07 -2.82 17.26
CA LYS A 112 -6.72 -3.53 16.15
C LYS A 112 -5.72 -3.64 15.01
N ILE A 113 -5.71 -4.76 14.33
CA ILE A 113 -4.77 -5.04 13.24
C ILE A 113 -5.57 -5.35 11.97
N VAL A 114 -5.11 -4.83 10.84
CA VAL A 114 -5.54 -5.27 9.51
C VAL A 114 -4.70 -6.51 9.17
N GLN A 115 -5.34 -7.66 9.18
CA GLN A 115 -4.75 -8.98 8.96
C GLN A 115 -4.87 -9.31 7.47
N PHE A 116 -3.85 -9.09 6.66
CA PHE A 116 -3.86 -9.47 5.24
C PHE A 116 -3.57 -10.97 5.10
N LEU A 117 -4.65 -11.76 5.18
CA LEU A 117 -4.61 -13.23 5.22
C LEU A 117 -4.35 -13.82 3.84
N ASN A 118 -3.65 -14.96 3.79
CA ASN A 118 -3.30 -15.65 2.54
C ASN A 118 -3.95 -17.02 2.45
N ALA A 119 -4.71 -17.24 1.38
CA ALA A 119 -5.38 -18.52 1.13
C ALA A 119 -4.41 -19.63 0.69
N ALA A 120 -3.16 -19.31 0.35
CA ALA A 120 -2.17 -20.31 -0.07
C ALA A 120 -1.93 -21.39 0.99
N TYR A 121 -2.05 -21.06 2.28
CA TYR A 121 -1.92 -22.06 3.35
C TYR A 121 -2.89 -23.24 3.20
N PHE A 122 -4.09 -23.00 2.66
CA PHE A 122 -5.15 -24.01 2.54
C PHE A 122 -5.01 -24.93 1.33
N VAL A 123 -4.20 -24.55 0.34
CA VAL A 123 -4.02 -25.31 -0.91
C VAL A 123 -2.69 -26.07 -0.97
N LYS A 124 -1.88 -26.00 0.08
CA LYS A 124 -0.61 -26.74 0.18
C LYS A 124 -0.85 -28.23 0.22
N ARG A 125 0.16 -29.00 -0.19
CA ARG A 125 0.10 -30.47 -0.11
C ARG A 125 -0.11 -30.92 1.34
N GLY A 126 -1.14 -31.71 1.58
CA GLY A 126 -1.43 -32.25 2.90
C GLY A 126 -2.01 -31.24 3.89
N ALA A 127 -2.34 -30.03 3.45
CA ALA A 127 -3.00 -29.06 4.33
C ALA A 127 -4.36 -29.60 4.80
N VAL A 128 -4.59 -29.57 6.12
CA VAL A 128 -5.88 -29.83 6.73
C VAL A 128 -6.47 -28.48 7.08
N ALA A 129 -7.56 -28.12 6.42
CA ALA A 129 -8.14 -26.77 6.49
C ALA A 129 -8.48 -26.34 7.93
N ALA A 130 -9.00 -27.26 8.75
CA ALA A 130 -9.33 -26.99 10.15
C ALA A 130 -8.08 -26.67 11.00
N ASP A 131 -6.96 -27.36 10.74
CA ASP A 131 -5.71 -27.13 11.46
C ASP A 131 -5.09 -25.79 11.06
N VAL A 132 -5.08 -25.48 9.76
CA VAL A 132 -4.64 -24.18 9.23
C VAL A 132 -5.47 -23.05 9.84
N ALA A 133 -6.80 -23.17 9.81
CA ALA A 133 -7.69 -22.17 10.38
C ALA A 133 -7.44 -21.98 11.89
N THR A 134 -7.27 -23.06 12.62
CA THR A 134 -6.97 -23.03 14.06
C THR A 134 -5.67 -22.30 14.36
N GLN A 135 -4.61 -22.57 13.60
CA GLN A 135 -3.33 -21.88 13.76
C GLN A 135 -3.45 -20.39 13.45
N MET A 136 -4.11 -20.02 12.35
CA MET A 136 -4.29 -18.61 11.98
C MET A 136 -5.13 -17.87 13.03
N GLN A 137 -6.17 -18.50 13.60
CA GLN A 137 -7.04 -17.89 14.61
C GLN A 137 -6.29 -17.46 15.88
N ARG A 138 -5.15 -18.08 16.21
CA ARG A 138 -4.37 -17.76 17.41
C ARG A 138 -4.00 -16.27 17.50
N ALA A 139 -3.62 -15.68 16.40
CA ALA A 139 -3.15 -14.30 16.34
C ALA A 139 -4.28 -13.26 16.12
N LEU A 140 -5.48 -13.71 15.76
CA LEU A 140 -6.61 -12.83 15.49
C LEU A 140 -7.38 -12.49 16.77
N ARG A 141 -7.95 -11.28 16.81
CA ARG A 141 -8.78 -10.81 17.94
C ARG A 141 -10.07 -10.17 17.43
N PRO A 142 -11.11 -10.11 18.25
CA PRO A 142 -12.30 -9.30 17.94
C PRO A 142 -11.92 -7.85 17.66
N GLY A 143 -12.45 -7.31 16.56
CA GLY A 143 -12.15 -5.96 16.10
C GLY A 143 -10.99 -5.86 15.10
N ASP A 144 -10.25 -6.94 14.84
CA ASP A 144 -9.33 -7.01 13.71
C ASP A 144 -10.12 -7.03 12.40
N GLU A 145 -9.59 -6.35 11.40
CA GLU A 145 -10.03 -6.48 10.01
C GLU A 145 -9.32 -7.65 9.34
N LYS A 146 -10.05 -8.41 8.54
CA LYS A 146 -9.51 -9.52 7.78
C LYS A 146 -9.45 -9.12 6.32
N GLY A 147 -8.28 -8.68 5.89
CA GLY A 147 -7.93 -8.38 4.51
C GLY A 147 -7.41 -9.60 3.77
N LEU A 148 -7.12 -9.43 2.50
CA LEU A 148 -6.57 -10.46 1.63
C LEU A 148 -5.14 -10.11 1.22
N HIS A 149 -4.24 -11.09 1.26
CA HIS A 149 -2.88 -11.03 0.74
C HIS A 149 -2.63 -12.13 -0.29
N ILE A 150 -1.99 -11.81 -1.38
CA ILE A 150 -1.69 -12.80 -2.43
C ILE A 150 -0.27 -12.67 -2.92
N HIS A 151 0.48 -13.76 -2.85
CA HIS A 151 1.72 -14.01 -3.55
C HIS A 151 1.52 -14.98 -4.73
N GLY A 152 2.50 -15.09 -5.61
CA GLY A 152 2.44 -15.90 -6.82
C GLY A 152 2.53 -17.43 -6.58
N TRP A 153 2.03 -17.95 -5.47
CA TRP A 153 2.10 -19.36 -5.11
C TRP A 153 1.53 -20.28 -6.18
N LYS A 154 2.34 -21.20 -6.69
CA LYS A 154 2.00 -22.11 -7.79
C LYS A 154 0.70 -22.86 -7.53
N ARG A 155 0.56 -23.46 -6.34
CA ARG A 155 -0.64 -24.24 -6.00
C ARG A 155 -1.91 -23.40 -5.94
N LEU A 156 -1.81 -22.17 -5.46
CA LEU A 156 -2.95 -21.26 -5.42
C LEU A 156 -3.42 -20.89 -6.82
N PHE A 157 -2.47 -20.61 -7.73
CA PHE A 157 -2.79 -20.29 -9.12
C PHE A 157 -3.37 -21.49 -9.86
N GLU A 158 -2.75 -22.66 -9.76
CA GLU A 158 -3.23 -23.89 -10.38
C GLU A 158 -4.60 -24.31 -9.83
N ALA A 159 -4.84 -24.20 -8.54
CA ALA A 159 -6.15 -24.47 -7.92
C ALA A 159 -7.24 -23.51 -8.42
N SER A 160 -6.88 -22.28 -8.80
CA SER A 160 -7.81 -21.32 -9.41
C SER A 160 -8.03 -21.53 -10.92
N GLY A 161 -7.40 -22.55 -11.52
CA GLY A 161 -7.44 -22.82 -12.96
C GLY A 161 -6.62 -21.81 -13.78
N VAL A 162 -5.57 -21.24 -13.19
CA VAL A 162 -4.64 -20.31 -13.85
C VAL A 162 -3.29 -20.99 -14.00
N THR A 163 -2.72 -20.95 -15.21
CA THR A 163 -1.41 -21.51 -15.48
C THR A 163 -0.34 -20.71 -14.74
N PHE A 164 0.45 -21.41 -13.93
CA PHE A 164 1.53 -20.80 -13.17
C PHE A 164 2.65 -20.26 -14.07
N ARG A 165 3.19 -19.09 -13.73
CA ARG A 165 4.35 -18.45 -14.36
C ARG A 165 5.51 -18.46 -13.39
N ALA A 166 6.67 -18.95 -13.81
CA ALA A 166 7.85 -19.14 -12.96
C ALA A 166 8.84 -17.96 -13.02
N SER A 167 8.63 -17.00 -13.91
CA SER A 167 9.54 -15.86 -14.12
C SER A 167 8.83 -14.67 -14.74
N PRO A 168 9.39 -13.44 -14.61
CA PRO A 168 10.52 -13.10 -13.74
C PRO A 168 10.12 -13.14 -12.26
N THR A 169 11.11 -13.34 -11.38
CA THR A 169 10.95 -13.16 -9.93
C THR A 169 11.24 -11.71 -9.53
N PHE A 170 10.95 -11.34 -8.29
CA PHE A 170 11.33 -10.06 -7.68
C PHE A 170 12.85 -9.76 -7.81
N TRP A 171 13.65 -10.81 -7.91
CA TRP A 171 15.10 -10.76 -8.03
C TRP A 171 15.58 -10.69 -9.50
N GLY A 172 14.66 -10.73 -10.47
CA GLY A 172 14.96 -10.66 -11.90
C GLY A 172 15.47 -11.96 -12.52
N THR A 173 15.45 -13.06 -11.76
CA THR A 173 15.88 -14.39 -12.22
C THR A 173 14.72 -15.37 -12.22
N SER A 174 14.94 -16.59 -12.69
CA SER A 174 13.98 -17.69 -12.53
C SER A 174 13.98 -18.24 -11.10
N LEU A 175 12.92 -18.95 -10.71
CA LEU A 175 12.85 -19.62 -9.40
C LEU A 175 14.03 -20.55 -9.15
N ASP A 176 14.47 -21.30 -10.18
CA ASP A 176 15.58 -22.25 -10.07
C ASP A 176 16.91 -21.58 -9.74
N ALA A 177 17.12 -20.33 -10.19
CA ALA A 177 18.35 -19.59 -9.91
C ALA A 177 18.49 -19.18 -8.43
N HIS A 178 17.40 -19.20 -7.66
CA HIS A 178 17.40 -18.93 -6.21
C HIS A 178 17.31 -20.19 -5.37
N GLY A 179 17.48 -21.38 -5.97
CA GLY A 179 17.39 -22.64 -5.26
C GLY A 179 16.01 -22.92 -4.66
N GLN A 180 14.98 -22.23 -5.13
CA GLN A 180 13.61 -22.52 -4.74
C GLN A 180 13.12 -23.78 -5.43
N GLU A 181 13.17 -24.89 -4.71
CA GLU A 181 12.57 -26.13 -5.17
C GLU A 181 11.04 -26.02 -5.15
N CYS A 182 10.40 -26.35 -6.28
CA CYS A 182 8.94 -26.48 -6.36
C CYS A 182 8.46 -27.86 -5.88
N SER A 183 9.19 -28.53 -4.97
CA SER A 183 8.87 -29.88 -4.48
C SER A 183 7.53 -29.92 -3.74
N ASP A 184 7.25 -28.91 -2.94
CA ASP A 184 5.96 -28.75 -2.24
C ASP A 184 5.13 -27.60 -2.84
N ASP A 185 5.65 -26.36 -2.76
CA ASP A 185 5.08 -25.18 -3.40
C ASP A 185 6.20 -24.18 -3.70
N CYS A 186 5.96 -23.26 -4.65
CA CYS A 186 6.93 -22.25 -5.04
C CYS A 186 6.21 -21.03 -5.63
N GLY A 187 6.99 -20.01 -6.00
CA GLY A 187 6.45 -18.83 -6.69
C GLY A 187 6.11 -17.67 -5.78
N HIS A 188 6.40 -17.75 -4.48
CA HIS A 188 6.26 -16.62 -3.56
C HIS A 188 6.82 -15.32 -4.13
N GLU A 189 7.98 -15.38 -4.77
CA GLU A 189 8.71 -14.24 -5.33
C GLU A 189 8.29 -13.87 -6.76
N VAL A 190 7.29 -14.53 -7.32
CA VAL A 190 6.77 -14.21 -8.65
C VAL A 190 5.70 -13.12 -8.54
N PRO A 191 5.87 -11.96 -9.21
CA PRO A 191 4.87 -10.90 -9.15
C PRO A 191 3.53 -11.34 -9.72
N ILE A 192 2.46 -11.21 -8.95
CA ILE A 192 1.11 -11.51 -9.46
C ILE A 192 0.69 -10.56 -10.58
N SER A 193 1.32 -9.40 -10.68
CA SER A 193 1.08 -8.43 -11.76
C SER A 193 1.53 -8.90 -13.16
N LEU A 194 2.13 -10.07 -13.27
CA LEU A 194 2.40 -10.75 -14.56
C LEU A 194 1.14 -11.32 -15.21
N TYR A 195 0.08 -11.44 -14.45
CA TYR A 195 -1.16 -12.04 -14.91
C TYR A 195 -2.17 -10.96 -15.37
N THR A 196 -3.05 -11.35 -16.27
CA THR A 196 -4.16 -10.50 -16.69
C THR A 196 -5.19 -10.31 -15.57
N ALA A 197 -5.98 -9.25 -15.64
CA ALA A 197 -7.06 -9.02 -14.67
C ALA A 197 -8.06 -10.20 -14.62
N GLY A 198 -8.36 -10.83 -15.77
CA GLY A 198 -9.23 -11.99 -15.84
C GLY A 198 -8.67 -13.25 -15.16
N GLU A 199 -7.36 -13.49 -15.27
CA GLU A 199 -6.67 -14.57 -14.54
C GLU A 199 -6.64 -14.29 -13.04
N LEU A 200 -6.22 -13.08 -12.67
CA LEU A 200 -6.16 -12.65 -11.27
C LEU A 200 -7.51 -12.69 -10.58
N ARG A 201 -8.58 -12.32 -11.29
CA ARG A 201 -9.94 -12.40 -10.75
C ARG A 201 -10.30 -13.82 -10.28
N LYS A 202 -9.87 -14.86 -11.00
CA LYS A 202 -10.08 -16.26 -10.58
C LYS A 202 -9.31 -16.56 -9.29
N VAL A 203 -8.06 -16.09 -9.17
CA VAL A 203 -7.23 -16.30 -7.99
C VAL A 203 -7.81 -15.54 -6.79
N VAL A 204 -8.18 -14.27 -6.96
CA VAL A 204 -8.81 -13.45 -5.92
C VAL A 204 -10.11 -14.08 -5.45
N LYS A 205 -10.98 -14.50 -6.39
CA LYS A 205 -12.24 -15.17 -6.05
C LYS A 205 -12.02 -16.44 -5.25
N LEU A 206 -11.14 -17.34 -5.70
CA LEU A 206 -10.81 -18.57 -4.96
C LEU A 206 -10.28 -18.24 -3.57
N SER A 207 -9.40 -17.25 -3.45
CA SER A 207 -8.82 -16.84 -2.17
C SER A 207 -9.88 -16.33 -1.20
N LEU A 208 -10.77 -15.46 -1.66
CA LEU A 208 -11.88 -14.94 -0.87
C LEU A 208 -12.84 -16.06 -0.43
N ASP A 209 -13.23 -16.93 -1.36
CA ASP A 209 -14.13 -18.04 -1.08
C ASP A 209 -13.50 -19.04 -0.08
N THR A 210 -12.18 -19.29 -0.20
CA THR A 210 -11.44 -20.17 0.72
C THR A 210 -11.40 -19.59 2.14
N LEU A 211 -11.05 -18.31 2.28
CA LEU A 211 -11.01 -17.66 3.59
C LEU A 211 -12.39 -17.58 4.23
N GLU A 212 -13.43 -17.24 3.44
CA GLU A 212 -14.82 -17.20 3.92
C GLU A 212 -15.30 -18.59 4.40
N ALA A 213 -15.04 -19.63 3.62
CA ALA A 213 -15.40 -21.02 3.97
C ALA A 213 -14.72 -21.53 5.25
N ASN A 214 -13.56 -20.94 5.61
CA ASN A 214 -12.81 -21.29 6.82
C ASN A 214 -13.02 -20.31 7.99
N GLY A 215 -14.07 -19.48 7.93
CA GLY A 215 -14.52 -18.66 9.07
C GLY A 215 -13.83 -17.31 9.22
N PHE A 216 -13.08 -16.85 8.20
CA PHE A 216 -12.43 -15.53 8.22
C PHE A 216 -13.32 -14.42 7.64
N GLY A 217 -14.46 -14.77 7.02
CA GLY A 217 -15.33 -13.83 6.32
C GLY A 217 -14.74 -13.37 4.98
N ARG A 218 -15.43 -12.44 4.33
CA ARG A 218 -15.04 -11.94 3.02
C ARG A 218 -14.31 -10.60 3.14
N ALA A 219 -13.05 -10.58 2.74
CA ALA A 219 -12.18 -9.41 2.85
C ALA A 219 -12.69 -8.22 2.03
N LYS A 220 -12.45 -7.01 2.54
CA LYS A 220 -12.73 -5.72 1.86
C LYS A 220 -11.45 -4.92 1.60
N SER A 221 -10.35 -5.32 2.18
CA SER A 221 -9.02 -4.73 1.99
C SER A 221 -8.05 -5.76 1.40
N PHE A 222 -7.01 -5.25 0.76
CA PHE A 222 -6.02 -6.05 0.05
C PHE A 222 -4.64 -5.41 0.13
N ARG A 223 -3.62 -6.25 0.20
CA ARG A 223 -2.23 -5.89 -0.10
C ARG A 223 -1.63 -6.96 -1.00
N THR A 224 -0.95 -6.55 -2.08
CA THR A 224 -0.30 -7.49 -2.98
C THR A 224 1.09 -7.85 -2.49
N GLY A 225 1.49 -9.10 -2.69
CA GLY A 225 2.85 -9.53 -2.45
C GLY A 225 3.86 -8.68 -3.21
N GLY A 226 4.90 -8.20 -2.51
CA GLY A 226 5.90 -7.30 -3.04
C GLY A 226 5.39 -5.92 -3.43
N TRP A 227 4.24 -5.48 -2.94
CA TRP A 227 3.63 -4.16 -3.19
C TRP A 227 3.37 -3.82 -4.68
N ILE A 228 3.37 -4.80 -5.61
CA ILE A 228 3.22 -4.53 -7.05
C ILE A 228 1.75 -4.57 -7.49
N ALA A 229 0.95 -3.63 -7.03
CA ALA A 229 -0.45 -3.48 -7.42
C ALA A 229 -0.61 -2.72 -8.75
N LYS A 230 -0.19 -3.33 -9.88
CA LYS A 230 -0.41 -2.79 -11.23
C LYS A 230 -1.91 -2.75 -11.59
N PRO A 231 -2.32 -2.04 -12.66
CA PRO A 231 -3.73 -1.92 -13.04
C PRO A 231 -4.48 -3.26 -13.14
N SER A 232 -3.84 -4.34 -13.66
CA SER A 232 -4.47 -5.67 -13.74
C SER A 232 -4.84 -6.24 -12.37
N VAL A 233 -4.02 -5.99 -11.34
CA VAL A 233 -4.28 -6.39 -9.95
C VAL A 233 -5.46 -5.58 -9.40
N ARG A 234 -5.39 -4.25 -9.54
CA ARG A 234 -6.42 -3.32 -9.02
C ARG A 234 -7.80 -3.61 -9.62
N GLU A 235 -7.87 -3.88 -10.93
CA GLU A 235 -9.11 -4.26 -11.59
C GLU A 235 -9.66 -5.60 -11.10
N ALA A 236 -8.80 -6.59 -10.91
CA ALA A 236 -9.22 -7.91 -10.43
C ALA A 236 -9.80 -7.86 -9.01
N ILE A 237 -9.12 -7.17 -8.08
CA ILE A 237 -9.59 -7.06 -6.69
C ILE A 237 -10.86 -6.21 -6.58
N ALA A 238 -10.95 -5.11 -7.33
CA ALA A 238 -12.12 -4.26 -7.38
C ALA A 238 -13.37 -5.02 -7.91
N ALA A 239 -13.19 -5.84 -8.96
CA ALA A 239 -14.25 -6.68 -9.52
C ALA A 239 -14.79 -7.73 -8.54
N GLU A 240 -14.01 -8.15 -7.54
CA GLU A 240 -14.40 -9.08 -6.48
C GLU A 240 -14.86 -8.39 -5.19
N GLY A 241 -15.01 -7.05 -5.21
CA GLY A 241 -15.62 -6.26 -4.13
C GLY A 241 -14.66 -5.80 -3.04
N ILE A 242 -13.36 -5.86 -3.26
CA ILE A 242 -12.34 -5.17 -2.44
C ILE A 242 -12.55 -3.66 -2.62
N ARG A 243 -12.34 -2.89 -1.56
CA ARG A 243 -12.52 -1.43 -1.52
C ARG A 243 -11.26 -0.68 -1.13
N TYR A 244 -10.39 -1.31 -0.32
CA TYR A 244 -9.17 -0.70 0.19
C TYR A 244 -7.96 -1.45 -0.34
N GLU A 245 -7.02 -0.70 -0.88
CA GLU A 245 -5.74 -1.21 -1.38
C GLU A 245 -4.62 -0.62 -0.51
N HIS A 246 -3.60 -1.40 -0.18
CA HIS A 246 -2.57 -1.01 0.78
C HIS A 246 -1.15 -1.24 0.27
N SER A 247 -0.93 -1.13 -1.03
CA SER A 247 0.38 -1.46 -1.59
C SER A 247 1.25 -0.24 -1.93
N ALA A 248 0.74 1.00 -1.86
CA ALA A 248 1.58 2.16 -2.07
C ALA A 248 2.57 2.33 -0.91
N VAL A 249 3.87 2.19 -1.21
CA VAL A 249 4.94 2.23 -0.21
C VAL A 249 6.00 3.26 -0.57
N PRO A 250 6.55 4.03 0.40
CA PRO A 250 7.69 4.90 0.18
C PRO A 250 8.94 4.08 -0.13
N THR A 251 9.39 4.06 -1.38
CA THR A 251 10.49 3.19 -1.82
C THR A 251 11.82 3.53 -1.16
N VAL A 252 11.98 4.74 -0.64
CA VAL A 252 13.17 5.13 0.13
C VAL A 252 13.42 4.19 1.32
N PHE A 253 12.39 3.64 1.94
CA PHE A 253 12.52 2.68 3.04
C PHE A 253 13.00 1.31 2.59
N LEU A 254 12.84 0.99 1.32
CA LEU A 254 13.20 -0.31 0.75
C LEU A 254 14.60 -0.31 0.14
N GLN A 255 15.23 0.87 -0.02
CA GLN A 255 16.48 1.03 -0.76
C GLN A 255 17.63 0.22 -0.18
N GLU A 256 17.76 0.16 1.13
CA GLU A 256 18.86 -0.57 1.79
C GLU A 256 18.81 -2.07 1.47
N LYS A 257 17.61 -2.67 1.50
CA LYS A 257 17.43 -4.12 1.30
C LYS A 257 17.16 -4.52 -0.14
N LEU A 258 16.51 -3.67 -0.92
CA LEU A 258 16.03 -4.00 -2.26
C LEU A 258 16.65 -3.16 -3.37
N GLY A 259 17.48 -2.17 -3.06
CA GLY A 259 17.98 -1.19 -4.04
C GLY A 259 18.77 -1.76 -5.21
N THR A 260 19.24 -3.01 -5.09
CA THR A 260 20.02 -3.71 -6.14
C THR A 260 19.21 -4.71 -6.94
N VAL A 261 17.93 -4.90 -6.63
CA VAL A 261 17.08 -5.90 -7.29
C VAL A 261 15.97 -5.25 -8.12
N PRO A 262 15.49 -5.89 -9.19
CA PRO A 262 14.47 -5.33 -10.08
C PRO A 262 13.18 -4.88 -9.39
N LEU A 263 12.77 -5.56 -8.32
CA LEU A 263 11.62 -5.17 -7.52
C LEU A 263 11.68 -3.69 -7.12
N TYR A 264 12.84 -3.21 -6.66
CA TYR A 264 13.00 -1.81 -6.25
C TYR A 264 12.71 -0.82 -7.39
N GLY A 265 13.22 -1.10 -8.59
CA GLY A 265 12.97 -0.27 -9.78
C GLY A 265 11.49 -0.26 -10.15
N TRP A 266 10.83 -1.42 -10.13
CA TRP A 266 9.39 -1.53 -10.43
C TRP A 266 8.52 -0.79 -9.42
N LEU A 267 8.88 -0.82 -8.14
CA LEU A 267 8.16 -0.08 -7.11
C LEU A 267 8.39 1.43 -7.20
N SER A 268 9.63 1.84 -7.50
CA SER A 268 9.97 3.26 -7.67
C SER A 268 9.24 3.90 -8.84
N GLU A 269 8.98 3.14 -9.91
CA GLU A 269 8.14 3.57 -11.02
C GLU A 269 6.66 3.59 -10.65
N LEU A 270 6.15 2.49 -10.03
CA LEU A 270 4.73 2.31 -9.73
C LEU A 270 4.20 3.28 -8.68
N TRP A 271 5.01 3.55 -7.65
CA TRP A 271 4.64 4.36 -6.49
C TRP A 271 5.41 5.68 -6.41
N GLN A 272 5.76 6.22 -7.59
CA GLN A 272 6.44 7.51 -7.68
C GLN A 272 5.68 8.59 -6.89
N GLY A 273 6.41 9.34 -6.06
CA GLY A 273 5.82 10.39 -5.23
C GLY A 273 5.20 9.92 -3.91
N THR A 274 5.14 8.61 -3.64
CA THR A 274 4.73 8.12 -2.33
C THR A 274 5.81 8.41 -1.29
N THR A 275 5.40 9.02 -0.17
CA THR A 275 6.28 9.40 0.94
C THR A 275 5.72 8.91 2.27
N ASN A 276 6.50 9.05 3.33
CA ASN A 276 6.07 8.72 4.69
C ASN A 276 4.92 9.60 5.24
N VAL A 277 4.53 10.64 4.52
CA VAL A 277 3.37 11.47 4.86
C VAL A 277 2.24 11.38 3.83
N SER A 278 2.33 10.47 2.87
CA SER A 278 1.24 10.20 1.92
C SER A 278 0.00 9.73 2.66
N GLN A 279 -1.16 10.26 2.25
CA GLN A 279 -2.45 10.02 2.89
C GLN A 279 -3.37 9.20 1.98
N PRO A 280 -4.42 8.56 2.51
CA PRO A 280 -5.36 7.81 1.67
C PRO A 280 -5.93 8.63 0.51
N TYR A 281 -6.00 8.01 -0.67
CA TYR A 281 -6.49 8.65 -1.90
C TYR A 281 -7.29 7.66 -2.77
N ALA A 282 -8.05 8.19 -3.71
CA ALA A 282 -8.81 7.37 -4.65
C ALA A 282 -7.92 6.85 -5.78
N LEU A 283 -7.93 5.53 -5.99
CA LEU A 283 -7.37 4.87 -7.17
C LEU A 283 -8.50 4.52 -8.13
N THR A 284 -8.49 5.14 -9.31
CA THR A 284 -9.48 4.82 -10.35
C THR A 284 -9.08 3.55 -11.08
N THR A 285 -10.04 2.62 -11.24
CA THR A 285 -9.94 1.47 -12.13
C THR A 285 -10.86 1.67 -13.34
N ALA A 286 -10.83 0.76 -14.30
CA ALA A 286 -11.71 0.85 -15.46
C ALA A 286 -13.23 0.77 -15.10
N THR A 287 -13.56 0.14 -14.00
CA THR A 287 -14.96 -0.15 -13.61
C THR A 287 -15.41 0.52 -12.32
N THR A 288 -14.50 0.89 -11.43
CA THR A 288 -14.80 1.46 -10.12
C THR A 288 -13.60 2.22 -9.55
N SER A 289 -13.68 2.66 -8.31
CA SER A 289 -12.56 3.22 -7.56
C SER A 289 -12.27 2.38 -6.32
N LEU A 290 -10.98 2.28 -6.00
CA LEU A 290 -10.47 1.78 -4.72
C LEU A 290 -10.03 2.97 -3.87
N THR A 291 -9.97 2.78 -2.56
CA THR A 291 -9.22 3.69 -1.69
C THR A 291 -7.84 3.10 -1.47
N GLU A 292 -6.81 3.77 -1.98
CA GLU A 292 -5.44 3.47 -1.59
C GLU A 292 -5.19 4.01 -0.19
N VAL A 293 -4.70 3.15 0.69
CA VAL A 293 -4.24 3.50 2.03
C VAL A 293 -2.74 3.25 2.06
N PRO A 294 -1.90 4.26 1.80
CA PRO A 294 -0.46 4.05 1.69
C PRO A 294 0.12 3.37 2.93
N ASP A 295 1.00 2.40 2.70
CA ASP A 295 1.84 1.78 3.72
C ASP A 295 3.00 2.74 4.07
N ASN A 296 2.63 3.95 4.52
CA ASN A 296 3.53 5.09 4.61
C ASN A 296 4.61 4.99 5.67
N GLY A 297 4.51 4.04 6.59
CA GLY A 297 5.56 3.68 7.56
C GLY A 297 6.23 2.35 7.27
N ALA A 298 5.83 1.66 6.21
CA ALA A 298 6.34 0.36 5.77
C ALA A 298 6.24 -0.75 6.85
N LEU A 299 6.92 -1.86 6.63
CA LEU A 299 6.88 -3.03 7.51
C LEU A 299 8.18 -3.15 8.30
N ALA A 300 8.11 -3.66 9.52
CA ALA A 300 9.22 -3.76 10.48
C ALA A 300 10.45 -4.51 9.95
N ASP A 301 10.27 -5.36 8.94
CA ASP A 301 11.35 -6.03 8.24
C ASP A 301 12.26 -5.07 7.45
N TYR A 302 11.73 -3.92 7.04
CA TYR A 302 12.39 -2.95 6.18
C TYR A 302 12.78 -1.66 6.88
N VAL A 303 12.13 -1.35 8.01
CA VAL A 303 12.33 -0.11 8.75
C VAL A 303 12.65 -0.37 10.21
N SER A 304 13.45 0.49 10.82
CA SER A 304 13.74 0.46 12.25
C SER A 304 12.61 1.07 13.09
N THR A 305 12.70 0.89 14.41
CA THR A 305 11.84 1.59 15.38
C THR A 305 11.86 3.10 15.17
N GLU A 306 13.05 3.67 14.98
CA GLU A 306 13.25 5.11 14.78
C GLU A 306 12.53 5.59 13.52
N GLN A 307 12.67 4.88 12.40
CA GLN A 307 12.00 5.24 11.14
C GLN A 307 10.47 5.20 11.26
N MET A 308 9.91 4.22 11.98
CA MET A 308 8.45 4.17 12.25
C MET A 308 8.01 5.36 13.11
N VAL A 309 8.78 5.72 14.14
CA VAL A 309 8.49 6.86 14.99
C VAL A 309 8.67 8.18 14.23
N ASP A 310 9.71 8.33 13.42
CA ASP A 310 9.90 9.52 12.57
C ASP A 310 8.75 9.70 11.57
N THR A 311 8.23 8.60 11.02
CA THR A 311 7.03 8.63 10.20
C THR A 311 5.82 9.12 10.99
N PHE A 312 5.63 8.60 12.20
CA PHE A 312 4.56 9.07 13.09
C PHE A 312 4.71 10.56 13.40
N GLU A 313 5.91 11.03 13.77
CA GLU A 313 6.19 12.43 14.07
C GLU A 313 5.90 13.37 12.89
N ALA A 314 6.30 12.97 11.68
CA ALA A 314 6.04 13.77 10.48
C ALA A 314 4.53 13.92 10.22
N ASN A 315 3.77 12.84 10.41
CA ASN A 315 2.30 12.86 10.27
C ASN A 315 1.61 13.61 11.43
N LYS A 316 2.13 13.49 12.66
CA LYS A 316 1.66 14.31 13.80
C LYS A 316 1.87 15.79 13.51
N ALA A 317 3.03 16.18 12.99
CA ALA A 317 3.29 17.56 12.61
C ALA A 317 2.33 18.06 11.52
N ALA A 318 1.98 17.21 10.53
CA ALA A 318 0.96 17.53 9.53
C ALA A 318 -0.44 17.69 10.16
N PHE A 319 -0.83 16.81 11.07
CA PHE A 319 -2.08 16.90 11.83
C PHE A 319 -2.16 18.17 12.67
N LEU A 320 -1.06 18.55 13.34
CA LEU A 320 -1.03 19.75 14.19
C LEU A 320 -1.20 21.05 13.38
N LYS A 321 -0.81 21.07 12.11
CA LYS A 321 -1.03 22.18 11.18
C LYS A 321 -2.49 22.35 10.78
N ASP A 322 -3.24 21.25 10.67
CA ASP A 322 -4.67 21.27 10.32
C ASP A 322 -5.44 20.21 11.14
N ARG A 323 -5.81 20.56 12.36
CA ARG A 323 -6.55 19.68 13.28
C ARG A 323 -8.00 19.39 12.87
N LYS A 324 -8.44 19.87 11.70
CA LYS A 324 -9.78 19.56 11.17
C LYS A 324 -9.78 18.30 10.31
N LYS A 325 -8.62 17.89 9.83
CA LYS A 325 -8.44 16.71 8.97
C LYS A 325 -7.98 15.51 9.80
N ASN A 326 -8.41 14.34 9.37
CA ASN A 326 -7.78 13.09 9.80
C ASN A 326 -6.44 12.94 9.09
N VAL A 327 -5.45 12.42 9.80
CA VAL A 327 -4.15 12.06 9.25
C VAL A 327 -3.87 10.61 9.60
N VAL A 328 -3.48 9.81 8.61
CA VAL A 328 -3.29 8.37 8.73
C VAL A 328 -1.81 8.01 8.73
N VAL A 329 -1.41 7.17 9.67
CA VAL A 329 -0.11 6.51 9.74
C VAL A 329 -0.35 5.01 9.63
N SER A 330 0.34 4.33 8.71
CA SER A 330 0.31 2.87 8.54
C SER A 330 1.69 2.31 8.83
N ILE A 331 1.78 1.37 9.76
CA ILE A 331 2.98 0.61 10.10
C ILE A 331 2.61 -0.86 10.21
N GLY A 332 3.55 -1.76 9.95
CA GLY A 332 3.19 -3.18 9.98
C GLY A 332 4.37 -4.12 10.14
N PHE A 333 4.10 -5.40 9.89
CA PHE A 333 5.09 -6.48 9.96
C PHE A 333 4.63 -7.69 9.12
N HIS A 334 5.53 -8.64 8.88
CA HIS A 334 5.18 -9.93 8.29
C HIS A 334 4.98 -11.00 9.37
N GLN A 335 3.96 -11.84 9.21
CA GLN A 335 3.71 -12.98 10.11
C GLN A 335 4.91 -13.92 10.16
N GLU A 336 5.55 -14.18 9.02
CA GLU A 336 6.63 -15.18 8.91
C GLU A 336 7.96 -14.75 9.53
N THR A 337 8.12 -13.48 9.84
CA THR A 337 9.30 -12.91 10.50
C THR A 337 8.97 -12.26 11.85
N ALA A 338 7.76 -12.48 12.35
CA ALA A 338 7.23 -11.82 13.55
C ALA A 338 8.14 -12.01 14.78
N ALA A 339 8.67 -13.21 15.01
CA ALA A 339 9.59 -13.47 16.14
C ALA A 339 10.86 -12.60 16.10
N THR A 340 11.29 -12.19 14.89
CA THR A 340 12.50 -11.39 14.70
C THR A 340 12.22 -9.88 14.75
N TYR A 341 11.15 -9.41 14.10
CA TYR A 341 10.96 -7.99 13.85
C TYR A 341 9.85 -7.32 14.66
N LEU A 342 8.93 -8.07 15.27
CA LEU A 342 7.90 -7.49 16.15
C LEU A 342 8.48 -6.66 17.31
N PRO A 343 9.62 -6.98 17.93
CA PRO A 343 10.19 -6.11 18.96
C PRO A 343 10.41 -4.67 18.51
N GLN A 344 10.72 -4.43 17.22
CA GLN A 344 10.88 -3.08 16.67
C GLN A 344 9.54 -2.34 16.62
N LEU A 345 8.48 -3.01 16.14
CA LEU A 345 7.12 -2.46 16.11
C LEU A 345 6.59 -2.21 17.53
N GLU A 346 6.81 -3.11 18.46
CA GLU A 346 6.40 -2.96 19.87
C GLU A 346 7.05 -1.73 20.51
N ALA A 347 8.34 -1.50 20.26
CA ALA A 347 9.04 -0.31 20.72
C ALA A 347 8.47 0.97 20.10
N ALA A 348 8.17 0.96 18.80
CA ALA A 348 7.52 2.09 18.13
C ALA A 348 6.13 2.37 18.71
N LEU A 349 5.27 1.35 18.87
CA LEU A 349 3.94 1.47 19.47
C LEU A 349 4.01 2.05 20.88
N THR A 350 4.96 1.57 21.70
CA THR A 350 5.15 2.08 23.08
C THR A 350 5.40 3.58 23.08
N ARG A 351 6.29 4.07 22.20
CA ARG A 351 6.60 5.49 22.08
C ARG A 351 5.41 6.29 21.56
N ILE A 352 4.76 5.83 20.50
CA ILE A 352 3.59 6.48 19.89
C ILE A 352 2.46 6.66 20.91
N TYR A 353 2.11 5.60 21.65
CA TYR A 353 1.06 5.68 22.67
C TYR A 353 1.43 6.56 23.86
N ALA A 354 2.69 6.52 24.30
CA ALA A 354 3.18 7.39 25.38
C ALA A 354 3.10 8.86 24.99
N GLU A 355 3.53 9.19 23.79
CA GLU A 355 3.57 10.55 23.28
C GLU A 355 2.17 11.13 23.03
N THR A 356 1.30 10.39 22.33
CA THR A 356 -0.07 10.83 22.08
C THR A 356 -0.82 11.10 23.37
N LYS A 357 -0.56 10.30 24.42
CA LYS A 357 -1.11 10.50 25.76
C LYS A 357 -0.53 11.74 26.43
N ALA A 358 0.80 11.91 26.40
CA ALA A 358 1.48 13.04 27.06
C ALA A 358 1.09 14.39 26.45
N GLU A 359 0.94 14.44 25.12
CA GLU A 359 0.58 15.66 24.38
C GLU A 359 -0.94 15.85 24.21
N ASN A 360 -1.77 14.94 24.73
CA ASN A 360 -3.23 14.97 24.59
C ASN A 360 -3.66 15.11 23.11
N ILE A 361 -3.05 14.32 22.23
CA ILE A 361 -3.38 14.28 20.81
C ILE A 361 -4.70 13.49 20.62
N PRO A 362 -5.68 14.00 19.85
CA PRO A 362 -6.82 13.21 19.39
C PRO A 362 -6.33 12.05 18.51
N PHE A 363 -6.21 10.88 19.11
CA PHE A 363 -5.58 9.71 18.52
C PHE A 363 -6.48 8.48 18.60
N GLU A 364 -6.48 7.66 17.55
CA GLU A 364 -7.18 6.37 17.55
C GLU A 364 -6.43 5.35 16.69
N ASN A 365 -6.39 4.09 17.14
CA ASN A 365 -6.01 2.99 16.28
C ASN A 365 -7.27 2.48 15.56
N VAL A 366 -7.18 2.35 14.24
CA VAL A 366 -8.30 2.03 13.34
C VAL A 366 -7.91 0.93 12.36
N THR A 367 -8.91 0.34 11.73
CA THR A 367 -8.77 -0.53 10.56
C THR A 367 -9.16 0.24 9.30
N SER A 368 -8.93 -0.34 8.10
CA SER A 368 -9.25 0.30 6.82
C SER A 368 -10.74 0.65 6.72
N GLU A 369 -11.61 -0.27 7.14
CA GLU A 369 -13.07 -0.07 7.08
C GLU A 369 -13.54 1.03 8.04
N ALA A 370 -12.77 1.32 9.07
CA ALA A 370 -13.07 2.37 10.03
C ALA A 370 -12.43 3.72 9.69
N LEU A 371 -11.61 3.79 8.64
CA LEU A 371 -11.09 5.06 8.14
C LEU A 371 -12.26 5.95 7.73
N THR A 372 -12.45 7.02 8.47
CA THR A 372 -13.49 7.98 8.14
C THR A 372 -13.10 8.70 6.85
N ALA A 373 -13.92 8.56 5.82
CA ALA A 373 -13.79 9.30 4.57
C ALA A 373 -13.80 10.80 4.87
N GLY A 374 -12.62 11.37 5.03
CA GLY A 374 -12.42 12.76 5.43
C GLY A 374 -11.39 13.48 4.57
N ALA A 375 -10.80 12.78 3.61
CA ALA A 375 -9.89 13.40 2.67
C ALA A 375 -9.90 12.62 1.35
N ALA A 376 -10.84 12.93 0.47
CA ALA A 376 -10.55 12.77 -0.94
C ALA A 376 -9.44 13.77 -1.25
N VAL A 377 -8.20 13.37 -1.03
CA VAL A 377 -7.05 14.11 -1.55
C VAL A 377 -6.94 13.70 -3.01
N THR A 378 -7.06 14.67 -3.88
CA THR A 378 -6.73 14.55 -5.31
C THR A 378 -5.35 13.89 -5.42
N SER A 379 -5.25 12.91 -6.32
CA SER A 379 -4.00 12.25 -6.72
C SER A 379 -2.86 13.26 -6.89
N PRO A 380 -1.62 12.84 -6.54
CA PRO A 380 -0.45 13.66 -6.82
C PRO A 380 -0.28 13.93 -8.30
#